data_7041458be1c0c40496393c82ef90cf3d
#
_entry.id   7041458be1c0c40496393c82ef90cf3d
#
_cell.length_a   1.000
_cell.length_b   1.000
_cell.length_c   1.000
_cell.angle_alpha   90.00
_cell.angle_beta   90.00
_cell.angle_gamma   90.00
#
_symmetry.space_group_name_H-M   'P 1'
#
loop_
_entity.id
_entity.type
_entity.pdbx_description
1 polymer ?
#
loop_
_entity_poly.entity_id
_entity_poly.type
_entity_poly.pdbx_seq_one_letter_code
_entity_poly.pdbx_strand_id
1 'polypeptide(L)'
;TGDIVCIAGLSITSVADTICSSEVKIPIKSTPIDPPTMSINIMVNDSPLAGTEGKKVTSTLIRNRLMAEAETNVAITFSENENKDSFEIGGRGELQLGVLIETMRRDGFELTLSRPKVVYKEIDGVKCEPYEEVTIDVDEEFSSIVIDGMNQRKAEMLDMRQAGVDKTRLLFVAPSRGLIGYQSKFLTDTRGTGVINRVFHSYKPFKGEISERRAGALISTGDGKAIAYAIWKLQDRGVMFIKHQTPVYQGMVVGEHSRDNDLEINVLKGKQLTNVRASGTDEAVTLVTPRIMSLEEMMTYINSDELLEVTPLNLRLRKKYLDPNERKKYAKASNF
;
A
#
# COMPACT_ATOMS: atom_id res chain seq x y z
N THR A 1 -22.18 19.30 35.80
CA THR A 1 -20.91 18.57 35.79
C THR A 1 -21.12 17.19 35.16
N GLY A 2 -20.18 16.76 34.33
CA GLY A 2 -20.25 15.46 33.66
C GLY A 2 -20.98 15.42 32.33
N ASP A 3 -21.39 16.58 31.77
CA ASP A 3 -22.10 16.69 30.50
C ASP A 3 -21.09 16.78 29.33
N ILE A 4 -21.50 16.27 28.15
CA ILE A 4 -20.81 16.49 26.90
C ILE A 4 -21.40 17.72 26.23
N VAL A 5 -20.55 18.70 25.93
CA VAL A 5 -20.96 19.98 25.35
C VAL A 5 -20.21 20.26 24.05
N CYS A 6 -20.82 21.01 23.14
CA CYS A 6 -20.15 21.53 21.95
C CYS A 6 -19.73 22.97 22.21
N ILE A 7 -18.48 23.31 21.88
CA ILE A 7 -17.90 24.63 22.00
C ILE A 7 -17.50 25.13 20.61
N ALA A 8 -17.88 26.33 20.24
CA ALA A 8 -17.53 27.02 19.01
C ALA A 8 -16.70 28.27 19.29
N GLY A 9 -15.91 28.71 18.33
CA GLY A 9 -15.14 29.96 18.40
C GLY A 9 -13.71 29.81 18.91
N LEU A 10 -13.20 28.59 19.02
CA LEU A 10 -11.81 28.36 19.35
C LEU A 10 -10.98 28.29 18.04
N SER A 11 -9.88 29.04 18.02
CA SER A 11 -9.03 29.13 16.80
C SER A 11 -8.13 27.93 16.58
N ILE A 12 -7.63 27.31 17.65
CA ILE A 12 -6.75 26.15 17.61
C ILE A 12 -7.11 25.26 18.80
N THR A 13 -7.58 24.06 18.52
CA THR A 13 -7.88 23.05 19.56
C THR A 13 -7.52 21.67 19.05
N SER A 14 -6.97 20.85 19.93
CA SER A 14 -6.65 19.45 19.68
C SER A 14 -7.41 18.54 20.65
N VAL A 15 -7.60 17.29 20.27
CA VAL A 15 -8.03 16.25 21.21
C VAL A 15 -6.97 16.14 22.30
N ALA A 16 -7.40 16.07 23.56
CA ALA A 16 -6.56 16.11 24.74
C ALA A 16 -6.21 17.51 25.27
N ASP A 17 -6.63 18.60 24.63
CA ASP A 17 -6.52 19.93 25.21
C ASP A 17 -7.53 20.12 26.34
N THR A 18 -7.12 20.83 27.37
CA THR A 18 -7.99 21.21 28.49
C THR A 18 -8.51 22.62 28.26
N ILE A 19 -9.82 22.79 28.12
CA ILE A 19 -10.48 24.08 28.03
C ILE A 19 -10.98 24.46 29.42
N CYS A 20 -10.47 25.54 29.97
CA CYS A 20 -10.77 25.97 31.34
C CYS A 20 -10.78 27.49 31.47
N SER A 21 -11.23 28.00 32.62
CA SER A 21 -11.12 29.43 32.95
C SER A 21 -9.64 29.83 33.12
N SER A 22 -9.33 31.10 32.93
CA SER A 22 -7.98 31.67 33.08
C SER A 22 -7.34 31.48 34.47
N GLU A 23 -8.12 31.13 35.46
CA GLU A 23 -7.68 30.85 36.84
C GLU A 23 -7.08 29.47 37.00
N VAL A 24 -7.46 28.50 36.13
CA VAL A 24 -6.96 27.13 36.17
C VAL A 24 -5.68 27.02 35.35
N LYS A 25 -4.58 26.75 36.02
CA LYS A 25 -3.24 26.67 35.38
C LYS A 25 -2.75 25.26 35.12
N ILE A 26 -3.43 24.23 35.64
CA ILE A 26 -2.99 22.84 35.53
C ILE A 26 -3.97 22.11 34.64
N PRO A 27 -3.54 21.63 33.44
CA PRO A 27 -4.40 20.85 32.56
C PRO A 27 -4.70 19.47 33.17
N ILE A 28 -5.81 18.87 32.74
CA ILE A 28 -6.13 17.48 33.06
C ILE A 28 -5.11 16.59 32.34
N LYS A 29 -4.51 15.63 33.06
CA LYS A 29 -3.61 14.67 32.45
C LYS A 29 -4.37 13.81 31.44
N SER A 30 -3.97 13.91 30.18
CA SER A 30 -4.46 13.05 29.10
C SER A 30 -3.43 11.98 28.73
N THR A 31 -3.91 10.88 28.18
CA THR A 31 -3.02 9.87 27.59
C THR A 31 -2.46 10.42 26.28
N PRO A 32 -1.14 10.44 26.06
CA PRO A 32 -0.56 10.89 24.82
C PRO A 32 -1.12 10.06 23.65
N ILE A 33 -1.41 10.74 22.54
CA ILE A 33 -1.82 10.09 21.31
C ILE A 33 -0.55 9.62 20.60
N ASP A 34 -0.49 8.33 20.23
CA ASP A 34 0.65 7.79 19.50
C ASP A 34 0.86 8.54 18.17
N PRO A 35 2.10 8.95 17.87
CA PRO A 35 2.41 9.63 16.63
C PRO A 35 2.19 8.70 15.43
N PRO A 36 1.98 9.27 14.23
CA PRO A 36 1.94 8.47 13.01
C PRO A 36 3.27 7.74 12.81
N THR A 37 3.18 6.44 12.51
CA THR A 37 4.33 5.56 12.28
C THR A 37 4.59 5.31 10.79
N MET A 38 3.61 5.59 9.96
CA MET A 38 3.64 5.39 8.51
C MET A 38 3.22 6.66 7.79
N SER A 39 3.74 6.85 6.58
CA SER A 39 3.28 7.90 5.65
C SER A 39 3.12 7.37 4.24
N ILE A 40 2.29 8.04 3.46
CA ILE A 40 2.06 7.81 2.04
C ILE A 40 1.99 9.14 1.31
N ASN A 41 2.57 9.20 0.11
CA ASN A 41 2.40 10.36 -0.75
C ASN A 41 1.18 10.19 -1.64
N ILE A 42 0.31 11.18 -1.61
CA ILE A 42 -0.88 11.30 -2.46
C ILE A 42 -0.61 12.40 -3.49
N MET A 43 -0.80 12.07 -4.76
CA MET A 43 -0.55 12.96 -5.90
C MET A 43 -1.80 13.02 -6.79
N VAL A 44 -1.83 14.01 -7.66
CA VAL A 44 -2.80 14.06 -8.75
C VAL A 44 -2.57 12.86 -9.67
N ASN A 45 -3.66 12.29 -10.20
CA ASN A 45 -3.55 11.26 -11.23
C ASN A 45 -3.11 11.88 -12.56
N ASP A 46 -1.93 11.51 -13.00
CA ASP A 46 -1.29 11.95 -14.26
C ASP A 46 -1.17 10.82 -15.28
N SER A 47 -1.92 9.72 -15.09
CA SER A 47 -1.96 8.59 -16.02
C SER A 47 -2.65 8.97 -17.34
N PRO A 48 -2.41 8.22 -18.45
CA PRO A 48 -3.12 8.42 -19.71
C PRO A 48 -4.65 8.27 -19.63
N LEU A 49 -5.16 7.65 -18.57
CA LEU A 49 -6.61 7.47 -18.32
C LEU A 49 -7.15 8.46 -17.29
N ALA A 50 -6.36 9.44 -16.83
CA ALA A 50 -6.78 10.42 -15.84
C ALA A 50 -8.00 11.22 -16.30
N GLY A 51 -8.94 11.49 -15.38
CA GLY A 51 -10.16 12.27 -15.66
C GLY A 51 -11.24 11.53 -16.42
N THR A 52 -11.05 10.24 -16.72
CA THR A 52 -12.07 9.45 -17.44
C THR A 52 -13.15 8.87 -16.53
N GLU A 53 -12.86 8.70 -15.26
CA GLU A 53 -13.73 7.99 -14.29
C GLU A 53 -14.14 8.87 -13.10
N GLY A 54 -13.25 9.74 -12.63
CA GLY A 54 -13.49 10.64 -11.51
C GLY A 54 -13.77 12.08 -11.93
N LYS A 55 -14.48 12.83 -11.08
CA LYS A 55 -14.75 14.26 -11.29
C LYS A 55 -13.82 15.15 -10.46
N LYS A 56 -13.22 14.63 -9.41
CA LYS A 56 -12.37 15.37 -8.46
C LYS A 56 -10.90 15.02 -8.72
N VAL A 57 -10.30 15.68 -9.72
CA VAL A 57 -8.96 15.35 -10.25
C VAL A 57 -7.92 16.44 -9.99
N THR A 58 -8.29 17.56 -9.33
CA THR A 58 -7.38 18.69 -9.15
C THR A 58 -6.65 18.65 -7.82
N SER A 59 -5.40 19.13 -7.80
CA SER A 59 -4.57 19.24 -6.60
C SER A 59 -5.27 20.00 -5.48
N THR A 60 -5.97 21.11 -5.79
CA THR A 60 -6.69 21.91 -4.80
C THR A 60 -7.80 21.13 -4.11
N LEU A 61 -8.58 20.33 -4.84
CA LEU A 61 -9.66 19.53 -4.24
C LEU A 61 -9.09 18.44 -3.34
N ILE A 62 -8.01 17.76 -3.79
CA ILE A 62 -7.31 16.75 -3.00
C ILE A 62 -6.77 17.36 -1.71
N ARG A 63 -6.06 18.51 -1.83
CA ARG A 63 -5.50 19.24 -0.71
C ARG A 63 -6.57 19.59 0.35
N ASN A 64 -7.65 20.24 -0.07
CA ASN A 64 -8.72 20.67 0.83
C ASN A 64 -9.36 19.47 1.56
N ARG A 65 -9.55 18.35 0.87
CA ARG A 65 -10.11 17.15 1.48
C ARG A 65 -9.15 16.54 2.51
N LEU A 66 -7.85 16.49 2.21
CA LEU A 66 -6.84 15.96 3.13
C LEU A 66 -6.62 16.86 4.35
N MET A 67 -6.65 18.17 4.17
CA MET A 67 -6.59 19.13 5.28
C MET A 67 -7.79 18.98 6.21
N ALA A 68 -9.00 18.91 5.67
CA ALA A 68 -10.21 18.70 6.48
C ALA A 68 -10.17 17.38 7.26
N GLU A 69 -9.57 16.33 6.70
CA GLU A 69 -9.37 15.08 7.43
C GLU A 69 -8.37 15.24 8.58
N ALA A 70 -7.23 15.91 8.33
CA ALA A 70 -6.22 16.13 9.37
C ALA A 70 -6.71 17.05 10.50
N GLU A 71 -7.63 18.00 10.22
CA GLU A 71 -8.25 18.83 11.24
C GLU A 71 -9.19 18.05 12.17
N THR A 72 -9.87 17.05 11.64
CA THR A 72 -10.86 16.27 12.40
C THR A 72 -10.30 15.00 13.01
N ASN A 73 -9.21 14.47 12.46
CA ASN A 73 -8.61 13.20 12.85
C ASN A 73 -7.18 13.37 13.34
N VAL A 74 -7.02 13.46 14.65
CA VAL A 74 -5.72 13.66 15.32
C VAL A 74 -4.67 12.56 15.08
N ALA A 75 -5.10 11.42 14.55
CA ALA A 75 -4.19 10.32 14.21
C ALA A 75 -3.63 10.45 12.79
N ILE A 76 -4.07 11.47 12.03
CA ILE A 76 -3.59 11.77 10.68
C ILE A 76 -2.80 13.07 10.70
N THR A 77 -1.64 13.06 10.07
CA THR A 77 -0.85 14.26 9.80
C THR A 77 -0.85 14.58 8.32
N PHE A 78 -0.88 15.85 7.99
CA PHE A 78 -0.83 16.36 6.64
C PHE A 78 0.39 17.26 6.47
N SER A 79 1.17 17.04 5.43
CA SER A 79 2.23 17.95 4.99
C SER A 79 2.25 18.08 3.46
N GLU A 80 2.64 19.26 2.98
CA GLU A 80 2.79 19.54 1.56
C GLU A 80 4.27 19.49 1.19
N ASN A 81 4.58 18.90 0.04
CA ASN A 81 5.93 19.02 -0.51
C ASN A 81 6.16 20.43 -1.08
N GLU A 82 7.42 20.84 -1.21
CA GLU A 82 7.83 22.17 -1.67
C GLU A 82 7.16 22.59 -3.01
N ASN A 83 6.95 21.64 -3.90
CA ASN A 83 6.34 21.88 -5.22
C ASN A 83 4.80 21.89 -5.20
N LYS A 84 4.14 21.60 -4.08
CA LYS A 84 2.66 21.52 -3.92
C LYS A 84 1.96 20.53 -4.86
N ASP A 85 2.69 19.61 -5.48
CA ASP A 85 2.17 18.60 -6.41
C ASP A 85 1.90 17.26 -5.73
N SER A 86 2.41 17.08 -4.53
CA SER A 86 2.22 15.88 -3.71
C SER A 86 2.01 16.23 -2.24
N PHE A 87 1.19 15.43 -1.61
CA PHE A 87 0.79 15.59 -0.22
C PHE A 87 1.22 14.34 0.55
N GLU A 88 1.98 14.53 1.60
CA GLU A 88 2.35 13.45 2.50
C GLU A 88 1.32 13.36 3.63
N ILE A 89 0.73 12.17 3.75
CA ILE A 89 -0.23 11.84 4.81
C ILE A 89 0.41 10.81 5.72
N GLY A 90 0.52 11.18 7.00
CA GLY A 90 0.95 10.25 8.05
C GLY A 90 -0.24 9.62 8.75
N GLY A 91 -0.11 8.35 9.13
CA GLY A 91 -1.11 7.59 9.86
C GLY A 91 -0.47 6.53 10.75
N ARG A 92 -1.28 5.86 11.57
CA ARG A 92 -0.80 4.81 12.48
C ARG A 92 -0.59 3.46 11.83
N GLY A 93 -1.11 3.27 10.61
CA GLY A 93 -0.97 2.00 9.90
C GLY A 93 -1.66 2.00 8.54
N GLU A 94 -1.40 0.93 7.79
CA GLU A 94 -1.90 0.74 6.42
C GLU A 94 -3.43 0.74 6.32
N LEU A 95 -4.12 0.17 7.30
CA LEU A 95 -5.59 0.11 7.32
C LEU A 95 -6.22 1.52 7.44
N GLN A 96 -5.68 2.37 8.32
CA GLN A 96 -6.19 3.74 8.48
C GLN A 96 -6.03 4.55 7.19
N LEU A 97 -4.86 4.46 6.57
CA LEU A 97 -4.59 5.12 5.29
C LEU A 97 -5.47 4.54 4.17
N GLY A 98 -5.68 3.23 4.14
CA GLY A 98 -6.57 2.55 3.20
C GLY A 98 -8.02 3.01 3.30
N VAL A 99 -8.56 3.15 4.52
CA VAL A 99 -9.92 3.66 4.76
C VAL A 99 -10.08 5.10 4.26
N LEU A 100 -9.11 5.98 4.53
CA LEU A 100 -9.13 7.35 4.01
C LEU A 100 -9.17 7.37 2.49
N ILE A 101 -8.29 6.61 1.84
CA ILE A 101 -8.19 6.55 0.38
C ILE A 101 -9.46 5.96 -0.24
N GLU A 102 -10.01 4.89 0.34
CA GLU A 102 -11.25 4.28 -0.14
C GLU A 102 -12.45 5.25 0.03
N THR A 103 -12.49 6.03 1.10
CA THR A 103 -13.51 7.07 1.28
C THR A 103 -13.39 8.15 0.21
N MET A 104 -12.18 8.64 -0.07
CA MET A 104 -11.95 9.61 -1.14
C MET A 104 -12.31 9.03 -2.52
N ARG A 105 -11.98 7.78 -2.78
CA ARG A 105 -12.36 7.05 -3.99
C ARG A 105 -13.88 7.05 -4.19
N ARG A 106 -14.65 6.73 -3.15
CA ARG A 106 -16.14 6.74 -3.17
C ARG A 106 -16.70 8.14 -3.35
N ASP A 107 -16.00 9.15 -2.84
CA ASP A 107 -16.35 10.56 -3.03
C ASP A 107 -16.08 11.07 -4.45
N GLY A 108 -15.54 10.24 -5.34
CA GLY A 108 -15.29 10.55 -6.75
C GLY A 108 -13.94 11.19 -7.04
N PHE A 109 -12.96 11.04 -6.15
CA PHE A 109 -11.58 11.47 -6.39
C PHE A 109 -10.82 10.48 -7.27
N GLU A 110 -9.91 11.01 -8.10
CA GLU A 110 -8.82 10.23 -8.71
C GLU A 110 -7.50 10.64 -8.08
N LEU A 111 -6.73 9.65 -7.67
CA LEU A 111 -5.50 9.81 -6.92
C LEU A 111 -4.40 8.94 -7.49
N THR A 112 -3.16 9.36 -7.33
CA THR A 112 -1.98 8.51 -7.48
C THR A 112 -1.28 8.39 -6.14
N LEU A 113 -0.97 7.17 -5.73
CA LEU A 113 -0.37 6.86 -4.44
C LEU A 113 1.04 6.30 -4.62
N SER A 114 1.95 6.72 -3.75
CA SER A 114 3.25 6.06 -3.60
C SER A 114 3.14 4.83 -2.70
N ARG A 115 4.20 4.04 -2.64
CA ARG A 115 4.35 2.99 -1.64
C ARG A 115 4.32 3.61 -0.22
N PRO A 116 3.60 3.02 0.74
CA PRO A 116 3.68 3.42 2.14
C PRO A 116 5.11 3.29 2.68
N LYS A 117 5.53 4.27 3.48
CA LYS A 117 6.84 4.32 4.12
C LYS A 117 6.67 4.50 5.61
N VAL A 118 7.63 4.00 6.39
CA VAL A 118 7.69 4.30 7.82
C VAL A 118 8.30 5.66 8.07
N VAL A 119 7.85 6.33 9.10
CA VAL A 119 8.39 7.64 9.50
C VAL A 119 9.63 7.41 10.34
N TYR A 120 10.80 7.75 9.80
CA TYR A 120 12.07 7.71 10.52
C TYR A 120 12.22 8.93 11.44
N LYS A 121 12.91 8.76 12.55
CA LYS A 121 13.31 9.85 13.46
C LYS A 121 14.81 9.79 13.71
N GLU A 122 15.42 10.93 13.90
CA GLU A 122 16.78 11.01 14.39
C GLU A 122 16.74 11.22 15.92
N ILE A 123 17.33 10.31 16.67
CA ILE A 123 17.42 10.35 18.11
C ILE A 123 18.89 10.22 18.47
N ASP A 124 19.44 11.23 19.15
CA ASP A 124 20.86 11.30 19.54
C ASP A 124 21.83 11.08 18.35
N GLY A 125 21.49 11.63 17.17
CA GLY A 125 22.30 11.48 15.95
C GLY A 125 22.22 10.12 15.28
N VAL A 126 21.34 9.22 15.76
CA VAL A 126 21.11 7.90 15.19
C VAL A 126 19.76 7.85 14.47
N LYS A 127 19.77 7.34 13.23
CA LYS A 127 18.55 7.09 12.48
C LYS A 127 17.77 5.95 13.14
N CYS A 128 16.56 6.27 13.64
CA CYS A 128 15.66 5.33 14.30
C CYS A 128 14.41 5.08 13.45
N GLU A 129 13.88 3.88 13.56
CA GLU A 129 12.65 3.44 12.93
C GLU A 129 11.61 3.00 13.97
N PRO A 130 10.30 3.11 13.68
CA PRO A 130 9.26 2.65 14.59
C PRO A 130 9.25 1.12 14.68
N TYR A 131 9.07 0.61 15.90
CA TYR A 131 8.89 -0.79 16.22
C TYR A 131 7.51 -1.02 16.80
N GLU A 132 6.95 -2.15 16.48
CA GLU A 132 5.66 -2.61 17.01
C GLU A 132 5.85 -3.87 17.84
N GLU A 133 5.09 -3.96 18.92
CA GLU A 133 4.84 -5.20 19.62
C GLU A 133 3.75 -5.96 18.86
N VAL A 134 4.03 -7.21 18.52
CA VAL A 134 3.17 -8.04 17.70
C VAL A 134 2.80 -9.28 18.48
N THR A 135 1.53 -9.40 18.83
CA THR A 135 0.96 -10.59 19.44
C THR A 135 0.26 -11.43 18.40
N ILE A 136 0.67 -12.68 18.24
CA ILE A 136 0.14 -13.60 17.24
C ILE A 136 -0.40 -14.85 17.94
N ASP A 137 -1.68 -15.18 17.67
CA ASP A 137 -2.30 -16.42 18.09
C ASP A 137 -2.53 -17.31 16.88
N VAL A 138 -1.91 -18.48 16.84
CA VAL A 138 -1.98 -19.45 15.73
C VAL A 138 -2.17 -20.86 16.24
N ASP A 139 -2.72 -21.74 15.38
CA ASP A 139 -2.70 -23.16 15.62
C ASP A 139 -1.26 -23.68 15.59
N GLU A 140 -0.92 -24.67 16.43
CA GLU A 140 0.44 -25.13 16.66
C GLU A 140 1.15 -25.53 15.35
N GLU A 141 0.41 -26.11 14.40
CA GLU A 141 0.93 -26.53 13.09
C GLU A 141 1.50 -25.36 12.27
N PHE A 142 1.01 -24.10 12.46
CA PHE A 142 1.47 -22.92 11.72
C PHE A 142 2.53 -22.11 12.47
N SER A 143 2.87 -22.46 13.71
CA SER A 143 3.83 -21.66 14.53
C SER A 143 5.19 -21.53 13.86
N SER A 144 5.72 -22.61 13.29
CA SER A 144 7.02 -22.60 12.61
C SER A 144 7.06 -21.66 11.40
N ILE A 145 6.05 -21.70 10.52
CA ILE A 145 6.01 -20.84 9.32
C ILE A 145 5.86 -19.37 9.70
N VAL A 146 5.14 -19.07 10.78
CA VAL A 146 4.97 -17.72 11.30
C VAL A 146 6.28 -17.20 11.90
N ILE A 147 6.98 -18.01 12.69
CA ILE A 147 8.29 -17.67 13.28
C ILE A 147 9.30 -17.36 12.15
N ASP A 148 9.38 -18.20 11.14
CA ASP A 148 10.26 -17.98 9.99
C ASP A 148 9.90 -16.71 9.23
N GLY A 149 8.60 -16.47 9.02
CA GLY A 149 8.09 -15.26 8.39
C GLY A 149 8.44 -13.99 9.17
N MET A 150 8.37 -14.01 10.49
CA MET A 150 8.73 -12.89 11.37
C MET A 150 10.25 -12.68 11.41
N ASN A 151 11.05 -13.75 11.48
CA ASN A 151 12.51 -13.68 11.46
C ASN A 151 13.04 -13.04 10.17
N GLN A 152 12.47 -13.39 9.00
CA GLN A 152 12.82 -12.76 7.71
C GLN A 152 12.55 -11.24 7.73
N ARG A 153 11.62 -10.77 8.57
CA ARG A 153 11.25 -9.36 8.77
C ARG A 153 12.02 -8.70 9.90
N LYS A 154 13.07 -9.38 10.40
CA LYS A 154 13.92 -8.89 11.50
C LYS A 154 13.18 -8.66 12.83
N ALA A 155 12.09 -9.37 13.04
CA ALA A 155 11.42 -9.41 14.32
C ALA A 155 12.28 -10.15 15.36
N GLU A 156 12.13 -9.75 16.61
CA GLU A 156 12.72 -10.42 17.78
C GLU A 156 11.59 -11.09 18.56
N MET A 157 11.67 -12.40 18.72
CA MET A 157 10.71 -13.13 19.54
C MET A 157 11.01 -12.89 21.02
N LEU A 158 10.01 -12.41 21.74
CA LEU A 158 10.10 -12.14 23.17
C LEU A 158 9.58 -13.31 24.00
N ASP A 159 8.50 -13.95 23.56
CA ASP A 159 7.83 -15.00 24.29
C ASP A 159 7.10 -15.97 23.36
N MET A 160 6.97 -17.22 23.80
CA MET A 160 6.16 -18.25 23.15
C MET A 160 5.49 -19.08 24.23
N ARG A 161 4.18 -19.11 24.23
CA ARG A 161 3.41 -19.85 25.23
C ARG A 161 2.16 -20.52 24.62
N GLN A 162 1.74 -21.60 25.23
CA GLN A 162 0.48 -22.25 24.87
C GLN A 162 -0.71 -21.36 25.27
N ALA A 163 -1.66 -21.15 24.38
CA ALA A 163 -2.83 -20.28 24.56
C ALA A 163 -4.15 -21.05 24.35
N GLY A 164 -4.34 -22.14 25.08
CA GLY A 164 -5.49 -23.04 24.96
C GLY A 164 -5.10 -24.42 24.41
N VAL A 165 -6.10 -25.19 23.97
CA VAL A 165 -5.88 -26.49 23.33
C VAL A 165 -5.49 -26.21 21.87
N ASP A 166 -4.33 -26.73 21.44
CA ASP A 166 -3.80 -26.66 20.07
C ASP A 166 -3.50 -25.22 19.55
N LYS A 167 -3.42 -24.19 20.44
CA LYS A 167 -3.05 -22.82 20.05
C LYS A 167 -1.80 -22.34 20.74
N THR A 168 -0.95 -21.67 19.98
CA THR A 168 0.28 -21.04 20.45
C THR A 168 0.18 -19.52 20.32
N ARG A 169 0.51 -18.81 21.40
CA ARG A 169 0.70 -17.36 21.39
C ARG A 169 2.16 -17.03 21.26
N LEU A 170 2.48 -16.23 20.26
CA LEU A 170 3.81 -15.72 19.97
C LEU A 170 3.83 -14.21 20.20
N LEU A 171 4.85 -13.74 20.90
CA LEU A 171 5.07 -12.31 21.13
C LEU A 171 6.37 -11.88 20.47
N PHE A 172 6.30 -10.87 19.62
CA PHE A 172 7.45 -10.30 18.92
C PHE A 172 7.55 -8.80 19.11
N VAL A 173 8.76 -8.27 18.93
CA VAL A 173 9.01 -6.86 18.62
C VAL A 173 9.63 -6.78 17.23
N ALA A 174 8.99 -6.06 16.32
CA ALA A 174 9.37 -6.02 14.91
C ALA A 174 9.41 -4.58 14.40
N PRO A 175 10.32 -4.26 13.45
CA PRO A 175 10.29 -2.97 12.76
C PRO A 175 9.01 -2.85 11.92
N SER A 176 8.27 -1.74 12.07
CA SER A 176 6.98 -1.52 11.39
C SER A 176 7.05 -1.69 9.88
N ARG A 177 8.19 -1.31 9.24
CA ARG A 177 8.38 -1.49 7.80
C ARG A 177 8.40 -2.96 7.36
N GLY A 178 8.82 -3.88 8.23
CA GLY A 178 8.79 -5.33 7.96
C GLY A 178 7.39 -5.92 8.02
N LEU A 179 6.46 -5.21 8.68
CA LEU A 179 5.08 -5.65 8.86
C LEU A 179 4.14 -5.14 7.76
N ILE A 180 4.61 -4.21 6.91
CA ILE A 180 3.83 -3.73 5.75
C ILE A 180 3.51 -4.91 4.84
N GLY A 181 2.21 -5.13 4.58
CA GLY A 181 1.72 -6.23 3.74
C GLY A 181 1.84 -7.64 4.35
N TYR A 182 2.35 -7.78 5.58
CA TYR A 182 2.49 -9.09 6.20
C TYR A 182 1.14 -9.75 6.51
N GLN A 183 0.12 -8.98 6.80
CA GLN A 183 -1.20 -9.51 7.19
C GLN A 183 -1.81 -10.43 6.13
N SER A 184 -1.77 -10.05 4.85
CA SER A 184 -2.27 -10.90 3.75
C SER A 184 -1.52 -12.23 3.66
N LYS A 185 -0.18 -12.18 3.77
CA LYS A 185 0.66 -13.38 3.77
C LYS A 185 0.37 -14.25 4.99
N PHE A 186 0.29 -13.65 6.16
CA PHE A 186 -0.01 -14.32 7.43
C PHE A 186 -1.35 -15.07 7.35
N LEU A 187 -2.41 -14.44 6.86
CA LEU A 187 -3.71 -15.09 6.68
C LEU A 187 -3.65 -16.27 5.70
N THR A 188 -2.86 -16.15 4.65
CA THR A 188 -2.65 -17.25 3.70
C THR A 188 -1.88 -18.41 4.35
N ASP A 189 -0.78 -18.11 5.02
CA ASP A 189 0.10 -19.08 5.69
C ASP A 189 -0.64 -19.83 6.82
N THR A 190 -1.59 -19.16 7.50
CA THR A 190 -2.40 -19.73 8.59
C THR A 190 -3.79 -20.19 8.15
N ARG A 191 -4.07 -20.26 6.85
CA ARG A 191 -5.39 -20.62 6.29
C ARG A 191 -6.56 -19.79 6.87
N GLY A 192 -6.28 -18.56 7.30
CA GLY A 192 -7.25 -17.63 7.86
C GLY A 192 -7.61 -17.87 9.34
N THR A 193 -6.99 -18.83 10.03
CA THR A 193 -7.29 -19.15 11.45
C THR A 193 -6.47 -18.32 12.43
N GLY A 194 -5.33 -17.76 11.97
CA GLY A 194 -4.44 -16.97 12.81
C GLY A 194 -5.00 -15.58 13.12
N VAL A 195 -4.67 -15.07 14.30
CA VAL A 195 -4.98 -13.70 14.74
C VAL A 195 -3.68 -12.96 14.99
N ILE A 196 -3.56 -11.76 14.45
CA ILE A 196 -2.41 -10.88 14.64
C ILE A 196 -2.87 -9.53 15.19
N ASN A 197 -2.28 -9.09 16.29
CA ASN A 197 -2.47 -7.78 16.89
C ASN A 197 -1.15 -7.02 16.90
N ARG A 198 -1.17 -5.75 16.59
CA ARG A 198 0.00 -4.89 16.46
C ARG A 198 -0.22 -3.60 17.25
N VAL A 199 0.74 -3.24 18.09
CA VAL A 199 0.70 -2.01 18.90
C VAL A 199 2.05 -1.31 18.78
N PHE A 200 2.05 0.01 18.66
CA PHE A 200 3.29 0.79 18.67
C PHE A 200 4.05 0.53 19.97
N HIS A 201 5.33 0.19 19.86
CA HIS A 201 6.19 -0.09 21.01
C HIS A 201 7.15 1.08 21.29
N SER A 202 8.04 1.41 20.35
CA SER A 202 9.06 2.44 20.52
C SER A 202 9.79 2.74 19.21
N TYR A 203 10.63 3.76 19.23
CA TYR A 203 11.64 3.97 18.16
C TYR A 203 12.94 3.29 18.57
N LYS A 204 13.53 2.50 17.67
CA LYS A 204 14.83 1.84 17.85
C LYS A 204 15.74 2.12 16.66
N PRO A 205 17.06 1.97 16.79
CA PRO A 205 18.00 2.13 15.68
C PRO A 205 17.62 1.28 14.47
N PHE A 206 17.85 1.82 13.26
CA PHE A 206 17.58 1.15 12.01
C PHE A 206 18.32 -0.20 11.90
N LYS A 207 17.59 -1.28 11.70
CA LYS A 207 18.11 -2.66 11.73
C LYS A 207 18.62 -3.17 10.37
N GLY A 208 18.91 -2.27 9.44
CA GLY A 208 19.40 -2.64 8.10
C GLY A 208 18.27 -3.02 7.14
N GLU A 209 18.60 -3.42 5.93
CA GLU A 209 17.67 -3.71 4.84
C GLU A 209 16.79 -4.94 5.14
N ILE A 210 15.51 -4.86 4.80
CA ILE A 210 14.58 -6.00 4.78
C ILE A 210 14.28 -6.29 3.32
N SER A 211 14.31 -7.58 2.94
CA SER A 211 14.02 -8.01 1.58
C SER A 211 12.62 -7.56 1.15
N GLU A 212 12.58 -6.86 0.03
CA GLU A 212 11.33 -6.45 -0.63
C GLU A 212 10.74 -7.59 -1.49
N ARG A 213 9.66 -7.29 -2.24
CA ARG A 213 9.10 -8.21 -3.24
C ARG A 213 10.19 -8.72 -4.18
N ARG A 214 10.30 -10.04 -4.32
CA ARG A 214 11.30 -10.67 -5.19
C ARG A 214 10.87 -10.78 -6.65
N ALA A 215 9.55 -10.85 -6.91
CA ALA A 215 9.02 -11.00 -8.25
C ALA A 215 9.02 -9.67 -9.01
N GLY A 216 9.41 -9.70 -10.28
CA GLY A 216 9.34 -8.55 -11.18
C GLY A 216 7.90 -8.26 -11.63
N ALA A 217 7.73 -7.17 -12.37
CA ALA A 217 6.45 -6.77 -12.96
C ALA A 217 6.36 -7.17 -14.44
N LEU A 218 5.16 -7.53 -14.88
CA LEU A 218 4.79 -7.58 -16.31
C LEU A 218 4.24 -6.21 -16.70
N ILE A 219 4.91 -5.51 -17.61
CA ILE A 219 4.63 -4.11 -17.95
C ILE A 219 4.09 -4.00 -19.37
N SER A 220 2.96 -3.31 -19.57
CA SER A 220 2.40 -3.06 -20.89
C SER A 220 3.28 -2.11 -21.72
N THR A 221 3.49 -2.46 -22.99
CA THR A 221 4.27 -1.66 -23.94
C THR A 221 3.45 -0.70 -24.79
N GLY A 222 2.13 -0.68 -24.65
CA GLY A 222 1.29 0.17 -25.50
C GLY A 222 -0.08 0.43 -24.90
N ASP A 223 -0.84 1.29 -25.60
CA ASP A 223 -2.15 1.80 -25.20
C ASP A 223 -3.27 1.09 -25.98
N GLY A 224 -4.34 0.69 -25.30
CA GLY A 224 -5.48 0.03 -25.91
C GLY A 224 -6.25 -0.87 -24.96
N LYS A 225 -6.94 -1.89 -25.51
CA LYS A 225 -7.65 -2.90 -24.73
C LYS A 225 -6.95 -4.24 -24.82
N ALA A 226 -6.71 -4.87 -23.67
CA ALA A 226 -6.07 -6.17 -23.60
C ALA A 226 -6.84 -7.26 -24.37
N ILE A 227 -6.15 -8.04 -25.20
CA ILE A 227 -6.74 -9.06 -26.08
C ILE A 227 -6.56 -10.44 -25.47
N ALA A 228 -7.61 -11.26 -25.47
CA ALA A 228 -7.61 -12.60 -24.89
C ALA A 228 -6.46 -13.48 -25.42
N TYR A 229 -6.19 -13.45 -26.73
CA TYR A 229 -5.11 -14.20 -27.33
C TYR A 229 -3.72 -13.81 -26.82
N ALA A 230 -3.48 -12.50 -26.63
CA ALA A 230 -2.22 -12.02 -26.07
C ALA A 230 -2.05 -12.47 -24.62
N ILE A 231 -3.10 -12.31 -23.80
CA ILE A 231 -3.08 -12.76 -22.38
C ILE A 231 -2.79 -14.26 -22.33
N TRP A 232 -3.47 -15.07 -23.14
CA TRP A 232 -3.27 -16.52 -23.20
C TRP A 232 -1.80 -16.91 -23.50
N LYS A 233 -1.17 -16.23 -24.44
CA LYS A 233 0.24 -16.45 -24.80
C LYS A 233 1.23 -16.00 -23.72
N LEU A 234 0.82 -15.10 -22.84
CA LEU A 234 1.68 -14.47 -21.84
C LEU A 234 1.47 -15.02 -20.43
N GLN A 235 0.40 -15.81 -20.19
CA GLN A 235 0.10 -16.36 -18.88
C GLN A 235 1.18 -17.31 -18.32
N ASP A 236 2.00 -17.91 -19.17
CA ASP A 236 3.15 -18.72 -18.74
C ASP A 236 4.33 -17.87 -18.22
N ARG A 237 4.29 -16.55 -18.44
CA ARG A 237 5.32 -15.62 -17.96
C ARG A 237 5.10 -15.18 -16.52
N GLY A 238 3.88 -15.37 -16.00
CA GLY A 238 3.53 -14.95 -14.65
C GLY A 238 2.02 -14.85 -14.43
N VAL A 239 1.64 -14.22 -13.33
CA VAL A 239 0.24 -14.07 -12.91
C VAL A 239 -0.30 -12.73 -13.40
N MET A 240 -1.38 -12.76 -14.20
CA MET A 240 -2.03 -11.54 -14.71
C MET A 240 -2.91 -10.89 -13.65
N PHE A 241 -2.98 -9.54 -13.68
CA PHE A 241 -3.87 -8.73 -12.84
C PHE A 241 -5.06 -8.17 -13.61
N ILE A 242 -5.04 -8.32 -14.94
CA ILE A 242 -6.05 -7.77 -15.85
C ILE A 242 -6.86 -8.86 -16.54
N LYS A 243 -8.09 -8.54 -16.91
CA LYS A 243 -8.97 -9.36 -17.76
C LYS A 243 -8.83 -8.94 -19.23
N HIS A 244 -9.36 -9.76 -20.13
CA HIS A 244 -9.52 -9.32 -21.53
C HIS A 244 -10.44 -8.09 -21.60
N GLN A 245 -10.25 -7.23 -22.60
CA GLN A 245 -10.92 -5.95 -22.78
C GLN A 245 -10.62 -4.88 -21.70
N THR A 246 -9.76 -5.16 -20.72
CA THR A 246 -9.30 -4.14 -19.78
C THR A 246 -8.52 -3.07 -20.55
N PRO A 247 -8.85 -1.76 -20.37
CA PRO A 247 -8.03 -0.68 -20.89
C PRO A 247 -6.64 -0.70 -20.24
N VAL A 248 -5.61 -0.63 -21.05
CA VAL A 248 -4.21 -0.60 -20.63
C VAL A 248 -3.48 0.52 -21.33
N TYR A 249 -2.38 0.97 -20.74
CA TYR A 249 -1.50 1.98 -21.32
C TYR A 249 -0.03 1.59 -21.10
N GLN A 250 0.86 2.23 -21.84
CA GLN A 250 2.30 2.02 -21.72
C GLN A 250 2.79 2.32 -20.30
N GLY A 251 3.56 1.40 -19.71
CA GLY A 251 4.05 1.54 -18.34
C GLY A 251 3.08 1.03 -17.26
N MET A 252 1.85 0.63 -17.60
CA MET A 252 0.92 -0.02 -16.69
C MET A 252 1.44 -1.41 -16.30
N VAL A 253 1.42 -1.73 -15.01
CA VAL A 253 1.74 -3.08 -14.51
C VAL A 253 0.50 -3.94 -14.64
N VAL A 254 0.59 -4.95 -15.50
CA VAL A 254 -0.54 -5.82 -15.87
C VAL A 254 -0.45 -7.22 -15.28
N GLY A 255 0.64 -7.51 -14.56
CA GLY A 255 0.84 -8.80 -13.89
C GLY A 255 2.14 -8.85 -13.12
N GLU A 256 2.33 -9.96 -12.41
CA GLU A 256 3.55 -10.33 -11.70
C GLU A 256 4.37 -11.30 -12.56
N HIS A 257 5.65 -11.01 -12.78
CA HIS A 257 6.53 -11.87 -13.52
C HIS A 257 6.96 -13.07 -12.66
N SER A 258 7.12 -14.23 -13.26
CA SER A 258 7.60 -15.43 -12.55
C SER A 258 9.07 -15.35 -12.12
N ARG A 259 9.82 -14.34 -12.60
CA ARG A 259 11.23 -14.07 -12.25
C ARG A 259 11.32 -12.74 -11.47
N ASP A 260 12.51 -12.46 -10.97
CA ASP A 260 12.81 -11.26 -10.17
C ASP A 260 12.95 -9.97 -10.99
N ASN A 261 13.11 -10.07 -12.31
CA ASN A 261 13.26 -8.93 -13.21
C ASN A 261 11.93 -8.51 -13.86
N ASP A 262 11.77 -7.23 -14.10
CA ASP A 262 10.66 -6.69 -14.88
C ASP A 262 10.72 -7.16 -16.35
N LEU A 263 9.55 -7.40 -16.94
CA LEU A 263 9.39 -7.82 -18.31
C LEU A 263 8.36 -6.94 -19.03
N GLU A 264 8.78 -6.29 -20.11
CA GLU A 264 7.88 -5.55 -20.99
C GLU A 264 7.14 -6.53 -21.92
N ILE A 265 5.81 -6.43 -21.92
CA ILE A 265 4.95 -7.34 -22.70
C ILE A 265 3.91 -6.58 -23.52
N ASN A 266 3.54 -7.14 -24.65
CA ASN A 266 2.48 -6.58 -25.50
C ASN A 266 1.18 -7.39 -25.32
N VAL A 267 0.24 -6.85 -24.54
CA VAL A 267 -1.09 -7.45 -24.30
C VAL A 267 -2.14 -7.08 -25.35
N LEU A 268 -1.74 -6.32 -26.39
CA LEU A 268 -2.61 -5.82 -27.46
C LEU A 268 -2.48 -6.64 -28.74
N LYS A 269 -1.53 -7.60 -28.81
CA LYS A 269 -1.22 -8.33 -30.05
C LYS A 269 -2.29 -9.39 -30.35
N GLY A 270 -3.09 -9.15 -31.38
CA GLY A 270 -4.06 -10.12 -31.89
C GLY A 270 -3.42 -11.34 -32.54
N LYS A 271 -4.22 -12.37 -32.79
CA LYS A 271 -3.83 -13.50 -33.62
C LYS A 271 -3.58 -13.01 -35.05
N GLN A 272 -2.40 -13.24 -35.58
CA GLN A 272 -2.15 -13.00 -37.02
C GLN A 272 -2.94 -14.03 -37.81
N LEU A 273 -3.69 -13.58 -38.81
CA LEU A 273 -4.38 -14.47 -39.76
C LEU A 273 -3.32 -15.31 -40.48
N THR A 274 -3.23 -16.56 -40.13
CA THR A 274 -2.46 -17.56 -40.86
C THR A 274 -3.35 -18.20 -41.91
N ASN A 275 -2.78 -18.63 -43.03
CA ASN A 275 -3.41 -19.15 -44.26
C ASN A 275 -4.71 -19.93 -44.02
N VAL A 276 -5.68 -19.68 -44.88
CA VAL A 276 -7.07 -20.23 -44.94
C VAL A 276 -7.16 -21.77 -44.81
N ARG A 277 -6.09 -22.49 -45.07
CA ARG A 277 -6.04 -23.96 -45.00
C ARG A 277 -5.94 -24.56 -43.58
N ALA A 278 -5.68 -23.75 -42.54
CA ALA A 278 -5.59 -24.17 -41.16
C ALA A 278 -6.79 -23.74 -40.29
N SER A 279 -7.90 -23.29 -40.88
CA SER A 279 -9.06 -22.77 -40.15
C SER A 279 -9.87 -23.83 -39.38
N GLY A 280 -9.51 -25.11 -39.46
CA GLY A 280 -10.21 -26.22 -38.80
C GLY A 280 -9.70 -26.56 -37.39
N THR A 281 -8.59 -25.97 -36.91
CA THR A 281 -7.99 -26.26 -35.60
C THR A 281 -7.75 -24.98 -34.80
N ASP A 282 -8.82 -24.21 -34.56
CA ASP A 282 -8.74 -23.13 -33.59
C ASP A 282 -8.77 -23.73 -32.17
N GLU A 283 -7.61 -23.78 -31.52
CA GLU A 283 -7.53 -24.11 -30.11
C GLU A 283 -8.35 -23.11 -29.29
N ALA A 284 -9.25 -23.62 -28.44
CA ALA A 284 -10.03 -22.79 -27.54
C ALA A 284 -9.08 -22.04 -26.60
N VAL A 285 -9.15 -20.72 -26.60
CA VAL A 285 -8.34 -19.87 -25.72
C VAL A 285 -8.86 -20.00 -24.28
N THR A 286 -8.16 -20.76 -23.44
CA THR A 286 -8.47 -20.88 -22.02
C THR A 286 -7.59 -19.93 -21.23
N LEU A 287 -8.21 -18.96 -20.55
CA LEU A 287 -7.52 -17.97 -19.71
C LEU A 287 -7.50 -18.42 -18.26
N VAL A 288 -6.34 -18.30 -17.64
CA VAL A 288 -6.22 -18.42 -16.18
C VAL A 288 -6.89 -17.22 -15.52
N THR A 289 -7.59 -17.43 -14.41
CA THR A 289 -8.24 -16.38 -13.65
C THR A 289 -7.19 -15.38 -13.15
N PRO A 290 -7.32 -14.08 -13.46
CA PRO A 290 -6.37 -13.09 -13.01
C PRO A 290 -6.49 -12.87 -11.49
N ARG A 291 -5.36 -12.52 -10.86
CA ARG A 291 -5.33 -12.08 -9.46
C ARG A 291 -5.89 -10.67 -9.36
N ILE A 292 -7.05 -10.55 -8.73
CA ILE A 292 -7.64 -9.24 -8.42
C ILE A 292 -7.28 -8.90 -6.97
N MET A 293 -6.62 -7.78 -6.78
CA MET A 293 -6.16 -7.30 -5.47
C MET A 293 -7.08 -6.20 -4.95
N SER A 294 -7.27 -6.16 -3.64
CA SER A 294 -7.92 -5.05 -2.94
C SER A 294 -7.02 -3.79 -2.94
N LEU A 295 -7.56 -2.64 -2.50
CA LEU A 295 -6.78 -1.41 -2.36
C LEU A 295 -5.59 -1.61 -1.41
N GLU A 296 -5.85 -2.22 -0.25
CA GLU A 296 -4.83 -2.47 0.77
C GLU A 296 -3.74 -3.43 0.27
N GLU A 297 -4.14 -4.48 -0.46
CA GLU A 297 -3.18 -5.41 -1.07
C GLU A 297 -2.32 -4.69 -2.12
N MET A 298 -2.91 -3.84 -2.98
CA MET A 298 -2.16 -3.09 -3.99
C MET A 298 -1.21 -2.07 -3.34
N MET A 299 -1.65 -1.34 -2.30
CA MET A 299 -0.82 -0.37 -1.58
C MET A 299 0.44 -1.02 -0.99
N THR A 300 0.31 -2.25 -0.51
CA THR A 300 1.44 -2.98 0.10
C THR A 300 2.27 -3.76 -0.92
N TYR A 301 1.69 -4.06 -2.09
CA TYR A 301 2.33 -4.82 -3.16
C TYR A 301 3.33 -4.00 -3.96
N ILE A 302 3.07 -2.71 -4.20
CA ILE A 302 3.89 -1.85 -5.06
C ILE A 302 5.32 -1.69 -4.56
N ASN A 303 6.27 -1.63 -5.50
CA ASN A 303 7.67 -1.30 -5.23
C ASN A 303 7.90 0.23 -5.18
N SER A 304 9.11 0.64 -4.82
CA SER A 304 9.50 2.05 -4.71
C SER A 304 9.47 2.80 -6.05
N ASP A 305 9.61 2.09 -7.18
CA ASP A 305 9.55 2.61 -8.55
C ASP A 305 8.15 2.50 -9.18
N GLU A 306 7.16 2.05 -8.41
CA GLU A 306 5.78 1.87 -8.83
C GLU A 306 4.84 2.83 -8.11
N LEU A 307 3.71 3.09 -8.74
CA LEU A 307 2.63 3.92 -8.24
C LEU A 307 1.30 3.19 -8.38
N LEU A 308 0.37 3.49 -7.48
CA LEU A 308 -1.00 3.00 -7.53
C LEU A 308 -1.94 4.11 -7.98
N GLU A 309 -2.58 3.92 -9.11
CA GLU A 309 -3.66 4.77 -9.59
C GLU A 309 -4.99 4.32 -8.98
N VAL A 310 -5.65 5.23 -8.27
CA VAL A 310 -6.93 5.00 -7.61
C VAL A 310 -7.99 5.88 -8.27
N THR A 311 -9.00 5.25 -8.84
CA THR A 311 -10.14 5.93 -9.46
C THR A 311 -11.44 5.38 -8.88
N PRO A 312 -12.59 6.05 -9.02
CA PRO A 312 -13.86 5.55 -8.52
C PRO A 312 -14.22 4.14 -8.99
N LEU A 313 -13.85 3.77 -10.21
CA LEU A 313 -14.22 2.49 -10.81
C LEU A 313 -13.10 1.46 -10.77
N ASN A 314 -11.84 1.88 -10.87
CA ASN A 314 -10.70 0.99 -11.06
C ASN A 314 -9.52 1.32 -10.15
N LEU A 315 -8.72 0.27 -9.88
CA LEU A 315 -7.40 0.36 -9.27
C LEU A 315 -6.39 -0.17 -10.31
N ARG A 316 -5.31 0.57 -10.55
CA ARG A 316 -4.30 0.22 -11.54
C ARG A 316 -2.91 0.44 -10.99
N LEU A 317 -2.04 -0.53 -11.20
CA LEU A 317 -0.62 -0.40 -10.87
C LEU A 317 0.13 0.13 -12.09
N ARG A 318 1.08 1.01 -11.88
CA ARG A 318 1.93 1.53 -12.96
C ARG A 318 3.35 1.80 -12.49
N LYS A 319 4.28 1.84 -13.43
CA LYS A 319 5.62 2.37 -13.16
C LYS A 319 5.57 3.89 -12.99
N LYS A 320 6.47 4.41 -12.15
CA LYS A 320 6.62 5.86 -11.95
C LYS A 320 6.93 6.57 -13.26
N TYR A 321 7.83 6.00 -14.08
CA TYR A 321 8.16 6.46 -15.41
C TYR A 321 7.50 5.55 -16.44
N LEU A 322 6.60 6.10 -17.26
CA LEU A 322 5.84 5.31 -18.23
C LEU A 322 6.69 4.91 -19.45
N ASP A 323 7.63 5.78 -19.87
CA ASP A 323 8.52 5.50 -21.00
C ASP A 323 9.67 4.54 -20.59
N PRO A 324 9.93 3.48 -21.39
CA PRO A 324 10.99 2.52 -21.12
C PRO A 324 12.41 3.13 -21.07
N ASN A 325 12.65 4.19 -21.87
CA ASN A 325 13.97 4.82 -21.90
C ASN A 325 14.20 5.67 -20.65
N GLU A 326 13.15 6.32 -20.14
CA GLU A 326 13.21 7.04 -18.86
C GLU A 326 13.46 6.08 -17.71
N ARG A 327 12.79 4.92 -17.65
CA ARG A 327 13.05 3.89 -16.65
C ARG A 327 14.51 3.44 -16.66
N LYS A 328 15.08 3.19 -17.86
CA LYS A 328 16.51 2.79 -18.00
C LYS A 328 17.46 3.89 -17.56
N LYS A 329 17.16 5.17 -17.85
CA LYS A 329 17.98 6.31 -17.39
C LYS A 329 17.96 6.41 -15.88
N TYR A 330 16.78 6.32 -15.28
CA TYR A 330 16.63 6.40 -13.82
C TYR A 330 17.31 5.23 -13.10
N ALA A 331 17.16 4.00 -13.58
CA ALA A 331 17.83 2.83 -13.02
C ALA A 331 19.37 2.94 -13.06
N LYS A 332 19.93 3.56 -14.11
CA LYS A 332 21.37 3.84 -14.17
C LYS A 332 21.79 4.91 -13.17
N ALA A 333 20.96 5.95 -12.97
CA ALA A 333 21.28 7.05 -12.04
C ALA A 333 21.17 6.64 -10.56
N SER A 334 20.34 5.67 -10.22
CA SER A 334 20.18 5.18 -8.84
C SER A 334 21.21 4.11 -8.45
N ASN A 335 22.00 3.60 -9.37
CA ASN A 335 23.11 2.67 -9.12
C ASN A 335 24.47 3.38 -8.93
N PHE A 336 24.50 4.69 -8.92
CA PHE A 336 25.60 5.57 -8.54
C PHE A 336 25.26 6.33 -7.24
#